data_d922c13cdd16f0a4cd6856213c1e2108
#
_entry.id   d922c13cdd16f0a4cd6856213c1e2108
#
_cell.length_a   1.000
_cell.length_b   1.000
_cell.length_c   1.000
_cell.angle_alpha   90.00
_cell.angle_beta   90.00
_cell.angle_gamma   90.00
#
_symmetry.space_group_name_H-M   'P 1'
#
loop_
_entity.id
_entity.type
_entity.pdbx_description
1 polymer ?
#
loop_
_entity_poly.entity_id
_entity_poly.type
_entity_poly.pdbx_seq_one_letter_code
_entity_poly.pdbx_strand_id
1 'polypeptide(L)' 'MQVNVQIVLATYNGELFLQQQIESLLQQTYSDFTILIRDDGSTDKTLDILQTYQEKYPSKF' A
#
# COMPACT_ATOMS: atom_id res chain seq x y z
N MET A 1 18.51 9.57 15.49
CA MET A 1 17.67 10.30 14.54
C MET A 1 16.73 9.32 13.82
N GLN A 2 15.44 9.55 13.91
CA GLN A 2 14.48 8.74 13.20
C GLN A 2 14.19 9.33 11.83
N VAL A 3 14.23 8.49 10.81
CA VAL A 3 13.89 8.90 9.47
C VAL A 3 12.61 8.15 9.08
N ASN A 4 11.52 8.90 8.93
CA ASN A 4 10.26 8.32 8.46
C ASN A 4 10.20 8.47 6.95
N VAL A 5 10.17 7.35 6.26
CA VAL A 5 10.08 7.33 4.80
C VAL A 5 8.62 7.14 4.40
N GLN A 6 8.13 8.02 3.55
CA GLN A 6 6.80 7.87 2.97
C GLN A 6 6.92 7.28 1.57
N ILE A 7 6.28 6.15 1.39
CA ILE A 7 6.24 5.46 0.09
C ILE A 7 4.94 5.83 -0.60
N VAL A 8 5.04 6.39 -1.79
CA VAL A 8 3.86 6.72 -2.59
C VAL A 8 3.60 5.59 -3.57
N LEU A 9 2.43 4.97 -3.46
CA LEU A 9 2.03 3.88 -4.34
C LEU A 9 0.88 4.34 -5.21
N ALA A 10 1.13 4.49 -6.51
CA ALA A 10 0.10 4.83 -7.47
C ALA A 10 -0.53 3.55 -8.00
N THR A 11 -1.86 3.50 -8.00
CA THR A 11 -2.58 2.30 -8.43
C THR A 11 -3.60 2.65 -9.52
N TYR A 12 -3.76 1.71 -10.45
CA TYR A 12 -4.81 1.77 -11.45
C TYR A 12 -5.10 0.36 -11.96
N ASN A 13 -6.28 -0.16 -11.63
CA ASN A 13 -6.72 -1.49 -12.07
C ASN A 13 -5.65 -2.57 -11.84
N GLY A 14 -5.07 -2.58 -10.64
CA GLY A 14 -3.96 -3.45 -10.30
C GLY A 14 -4.33 -4.67 -9.49
N GLU A 15 -5.59 -5.11 -9.48
CA GLU A 15 -6.04 -6.17 -8.57
C GLU A 15 -5.21 -7.46 -8.68
N LEU A 16 -4.68 -7.76 -9.87
CA LEU A 16 -3.89 -8.98 -10.07
C LEU A 16 -2.51 -8.93 -9.41
N PHE A 17 -1.96 -7.72 -9.23
CA PHE A 17 -0.58 -7.57 -8.76
C PHE A 17 -0.47 -6.76 -7.46
N LEU A 18 -1.52 -6.06 -7.08
CA LEU A 18 -1.47 -5.11 -5.97
C LEU A 18 -1.14 -5.81 -4.65
N GLN A 19 -1.78 -6.95 -4.40
CA GLN A 19 -1.54 -7.69 -3.16
C GLN A 19 -0.07 -8.09 -3.05
N GLN A 20 0.51 -8.57 -4.13
CA GLN A 20 1.92 -8.95 -4.16
C GLN A 20 2.82 -7.75 -3.92
N GLN A 21 2.50 -6.60 -4.51
CA GLN A 21 3.26 -5.37 -4.30
C GLN A 21 3.23 -4.93 -2.84
N ILE A 22 2.04 -4.90 -2.24
CA ILE A 22 1.89 -4.48 -0.85
C ILE A 22 2.60 -5.45 0.09
N GLU A 23 2.43 -6.75 -0.12
CA GLU A 23 3.12 -7.74 0.71
C GLU A 23 4.63 -7.60 0.63
N SER A 24 5.15 -7.31 -0.57
CA SER A 24 6.57 -7.09 -0.76
C SER A 24 7.07 -5.88 0.03
N LEU A 25 6.30 -4.79 0.04
CA LEU A 25 6.63 -3.61 0.82
C LEU A 25 6.60 -3.88 2.32
N LEU A 26 5.60 -4.64 2.78
CA LEU A 26 5.46 -4.94 4.21
C LEU A 26 6.54 -5.88 4.72
N GLN A 27 7.16 -6.67 3.85
CA GLN A 27 8.21 -7.62 4.22
C GLN A 27 9.59 -6.99 4.28
N GLN A 28 9.74 -5.71 3.97
CA GLN A 28 11.04 -5.05 4.03
C GLN A 28 11.56 -5.02 5.47
N THR A 29 12.87 -5.14 5.61
CA THR A 29 13.51 -5.08 6.92
C THR A 29 13.41 -3.70 7.55
N TYR A 30 13.27 -2.68 6.73
CA TYR A 30 13.10 -1.31 7.19
C TYR A 30 11.64 -1.10 7.59
N SER A 31 11.41 -0.77 8.86
CA SER A 31 10.06 -0.71 9.42
C SER A 31 9.52 0.71 9.62
N ASP A 32 10.37 1.72 9.49
CA ASP A 32 9.96 3.10 9.75
C ASP A 32 9.48 3.79 8.49
N PHE A 33 8.34 3.32 7.98
CA PHE A 33 7.76 3.88 6.77
C PHE A 33 6.24 3.90 6.86
N THR A 34 5.64 4.78 6.04
CA THR A 34 4.21 4.80 5.81
C THR A 34 3.95 4.71 4.31
N ILE A 35 2.77 4.24 3.95
CA ILE A 35 2.39 4.07 2.55
C ILE A 35 1.24 5.03 2.24
N LEU A 36 1.45 5.93 1.30
CA LEU A 36 0.41 6.81 0.79
C LEU A 36 -0.09 6.24 -0.53
N ILE A 37 -1.38 5.93 -0.58
CA ILE A 37 -1.99 5.35 -1.78
C ILE A 37 -2.60 6.46 -2.61
N ARG A 38 -2.31 6.44 -3.90
CA ARG A 38 -2.97 7.30 -4.87
C ARG A 38 -3.59 6.41 -5.93
N ASP A 39 -4.91 6.29 -5.90
CA ASP A 39 -5.63 5.51 -6.90
C ASP A 39 -6.16 6.41 -8.00
N ASP A 40 -5.96 6.00 -9.23
CA ASP A 40 -6.23 6.81 -10.40
C ASP A 40 -7.52 6.38 -11.11
N GLY A 41 -8.53 6.03 -10.33
CA GLY A 41 -9.85 5.72 -10.86
C GLY A 41 -10.05 4.26 -11.21
N SER A 42 -9.55 3.35 -10.37
CA SER A 42 -9.71 1.90 -10.61
C SER A 42 -11.17 1.50 -10.65
N THR A 43 -11.51 0.63 -11.57
CA THR A 43 -12.86 0.06 -11.72
C THR A 43 -12.91 -1.42 -11.32
N ASP A 44 -11.78 -2.02 -11.03
CA ASP A 44 -11.70 -3.40 -10.55
C ASP A 44 -11.72 -3.45 -9.01
N LYS A 45 -11.23 -4.54 -8.42
CA LYS A 45 -11.22 -4.72 -6.97
C LYS A 45 -10.05 -4.04 -6.27
N THR A 46 -9.32 -3.17 -6.95
CA THR A 46 -8.16 -2.48 -6.39
C THR A 46 -8.52 -1.74 -5.10
N LEU A 47 -9.61 -0.97 -5.11
CA LEU A 47 -10.00 -0.20 -3.93
C LEU A 47 -10.39 -1.10 -2.75
N ASP A 48 -11.03 -2.23 -3.01
CA ASP A 48 -11.37 -3.18 -1.96
C ASP A 48 -10.12 -3.77 -1.32
N ILE A 49 -9.13 -4.10 -2.13
CA ILE A 49 -7.86 -4.64 -1.65
C ILE A 49 -7.15 -3.60 -0.77
N LEU A 50 -7.11 -2.36 -1.24
CA LEU A 50 -6.49 -1.26 -0.49
C LEU A 50 -7.17 -1.06 0.86
N GLN A 51 -8.50 -1.07 0.89
CA GLN A 51 -9.24 -0.90 2.12
C GLN A 51 -8.94 -2.04 3.10
N THR A 52 -8.86 -3.26 2.62
CA THR A 52 -8.55 -4.41 3.46
C THR A 52 -7.19 -4.24 4.13
N TYR A 53 -6.17 -3.78 3.37
CA TYR A 53 -4.85 -3.58 3.94
C TYR A 53 -4.80 -2.40 4.90
N GLN A 54 -5.54 -1.33 4.64
CA GLN A 54 -5.63 -0.21 5.56
C GLN A 54 -6.21 -0.62 6.91
N GLU A 55 -7.20 -1.48 6.89
CA GLU A 55 -7.82 -1.98 8.12
C GLU A 55 -6.89 -2.93 8.86
N LYS A 56 -6.12 -3.73 8.12
CA LYS A 56 -5.21 -4.71 8.72
C LYS A 56 -3.93 -4.05 9.25
N TYR A 57 -3.47 -3.00 8.61
CA TYR A 57 -2.22 -2.32 8.98
C TYR A 57 -2.44 -0.81 9.10
N PRO A 58 -3.24 -0.36 10.06
CA PRO A 58 -3.61 1.07 10.13
C PRO A 58 -2.42 1.99 10.39
N SER A 59 -1.35 1.48 10.99
CA SER A 59 -0.17 2.31 11.26
C SER A 59 0.73 2.49 10.03
N LYS A 60 0.49 1.75 8.97
CA LYS A 60 1.33 1.82 7.77
C LYS A 60 0.70 2.61 6.62
N PHE A 61 -0.60 2.82 6.65
CA PHE A 61 -1.32 3.46 5.54
C PHE A 61 -1.91 4.81 5.92
#